data_e57c8455590194ef318af0175de61c58
#
_entry.id   e57c8455590194ef318af0175de61c58
#
_cell.length_a   1.000
_cell.length_b   1.000
_cell.length_c   1.000
_cell.angle_alpha   90.00
_cell.angle_beta   90.00
_cell.angle_gamma   90.00
#
_symmetry.space_group_name_H-M   'P 1'
#
loop_
_entity.id
_entity.type
_entity.pdbx_description
1 polymer ?
#
loop_
_entity_poly.entity_id
_entity_poly.type
_entity_poly.pdbx_seq_one_letter_code
_entity_poly.pdbx_strand_id
1 'polypeptide(L)'
;MTKQNIFIDDIYWERVQLYVKGHFEGVKPTRNFLLRNLTETKLFNANHVNIQGSTFEARFNIAILEKGNFLSTGNYILINRQEDEYVCQINPKFLNDKKKQMTLEELRDYNSLETQSLQKSYLLKNYGKSFQRYNNKEIKSYVIVPAISQEINEFIFKVQYKSEINKISKLKHLSFILHKALRKISFNVRDKIYLSIFNISKTVYKNNKNHVLFTSDSRANMSGNFKFIYEEMLKQQLDKKLVIHSIFKPNIANRRSFIDKLKFPYFLGKSKYILVDDYHPMIYKLQFRENQEIVQVWHAVGAFKTVGFSRTGKKGGPFIDSIGHKNYSKAYVSSNNDILYYAEAFGIEEHKVIPTGVPRTDVLFDESYKTRIKQSLETKLPIIKNKKVILFAPTFRGSGHRTAHYPFFKINFARLASYCEEHQATVLFKMHPVSY
;
A
#
# COMPACT_ATOMS: atom_id res chain seq x y z
N MET A 1 32.20 -33.50 16.37
CA MET A 1 31.92 -32.09 16.04
C MET A 1 30.48 -32.01 15.57
N THR A 2 29.58 -31.39 16.36
CA THR A 2 28.21 -31.12 15.96
C THR A 2 28.24 -30.19 14.76
N LYS A 3 27.66 -30.60 13.62
CA LYS A 3 27.53 -29.75 12.43
C LYS A 3 26.73 -28.50 12.84
N GLN A 4 27.30 -27.33 12.67
CA GLN A 4 26.62 -26.05 12.91
C GLN A 4 25.83 -25.71 11.67
N ASN A 5 24.49 -25.78 11.71
CA ASN A 5 23.65 -25.58 10.57
C ASN A 5 22.37 -24.76 10.94
N ILE A 6 21.84 -24.06 9.93
CA ILE A 6 20.55 -23.39 10.02
C ILE A 6 19.68 -23.98 8.92
N PHE A 7 18.53 -24.54 9.31
CA PHE A 7 17.63 -25.26 8.40
C PHE A 7 16.35 -24.48 8.15
N ILE A 8 15.88 -24.49 6.90
CA ILE A 8 14.58 -24.01 6.48
C ILE A 8 13.59 -25.17 6.55
N ASP A 9 12.52 -25.01 7.33
CA ASP A 9 11.49 -26.02 7.55
C ASP A 9 10.20 -25.75 6.79
N ASP A 10 9.87 -24.48 6.52
CA ASP A 10 8.69 -24.09 5.74
C ASP A 10 8.89 -22.73 5.07
N ILE A 11 8.18 -22.55 3.95
CA ILE A 11 8.09 -21.29 3.22
C ILE A 11 6.62 -21.04 2.89
N TYR A 12 6.12 -19.87 3.23
CA TYR A 12 4.75 -19.51 2.88
C TYR A 12 4.62 -18.02 2.53
N TRP A 13 3.47 -17.65 2.01
CA TRP A 13 3.22 -16.32 1.49
C TRP A 13 1.95 -15.72 2.05
N GLU A 14 2.03 -14.48 2.48
CA GLU A 14 0.90 -13.62 2.71
C GLU A 14 0.99 -12.40 1.80
N ARG A 15 0.16 -12.36 0.76
CA ARG A 15 0.18 -11.26 -0.23
C ARG A 15 1.56 -11.07 -0.87
N VAL A 16 2.27 -9.99 -0.57
CA VAL A 16 3.64 -9.69 -1.02
C VAL A 16 4.71 -10.00 0.04
N GLN A 17 4.32 -10.62 1.15
CA GLN A 17 5.24 -11.02 2.22
C GLN A 17 5.68 -12.47 2.02
N LEU A 18 6.98 -12.67 1.93
CA LEU A 18 7.62 -13.98 1.97
C LEU A 18 7.98 -14.29 3.42
N TYR A 19 7.50 -15.41 3.93
CA TYR A 19 7.87 -15.94 5.24
C TYR A 19 8.73 -17.20 5.08
N VAL A 20 9.81 -17.27 5.82
CA VAL A 20 10.69 -18.42 5.90
C VAL A 20 10.80 -18.85 7.36
N LYS A 21 10.38 -20.06 7.66
CA LYS A 21 10.52 -20.70 9.00
C LYS A 21 11.63 -21.70 9.01
N GLY A 22 12.26 -21.85 10.16
CA GLY A 22 13.31 -22.83 10.31
C GLY A 22 13.83 -22.92 11.73
N HIS A 23 14.96 -23.61 11.87
CA HIS A 23 15.62 -23.81 13.16
C HIS A 23 17.15 -23.76 13.06
N PHE A 24 17.76 -23.55 14.22
CA PHE A 24 19.21 -23.52 14.41
C PHE A 24 19.67 -24.84 15.04
N GLU A 25 20.73 -25.44 14.50
CA GLU A 25 21.44 -26.61 15.08
C GLU A 25 22.89 -26.25 15.38
N GLY A 26 23.26 -26.28 16.66
CA GLY A 26 24.64 -25.99 17.10
C GLY A 26 25.11 -24.55 16.90
N VAL A 27 24.23 -23.64 16.45
CA VAL A 27 24.49 -22.21 16.21
C VAL A 27 23.61 -21.39 17.13
N LYS A 28 24.16 -20.29 17.67
CA LYS A 28 23.40 -19.36 18.52
C LYS A 28 22.31 -18.68 17.69
N PRO A 29 21.05 -18.65 18.16
CA PRO A 29 19.97 -17.96 17.45
C PRO A 29 20.21 -16.46 17.35
N THR A 30 20.10 -15.88 16.13
CA THR A 30 20.19 -14.45 15.87
C THR A 30 19.13 -14.00 14.88
N ARG A 31 18.80 -12.69 14.93
CA ARG A 31 17.79 -12.09 14.05
C ARG A 31 18.34 -11.54 12.73
N ASN A 32 19.60 -11.76 12.42
CA ASN A 32 20.26 -11.14 11.28
C ASN A 32 20.14 -12.02 10.00
N PHE A 33 18.92 -12.17 9.49
CA PHE A 33 18.64 -12.89 8.24
C PHE A 33 18.63 -11.93 7.05
N LEU A 34 19.28 -12.35 5.95
CA LEU A 34 19.43 -11.58 4.72
C LEU A 34 19.24 -12.48 3.48
N LEU A 35 18.69 -11.89 2.41
CA LEU A 35 18.79 -12.45 1.07
C LEU A 35 20.03 -11.85 0.38
N ARG A 36 20.95 -12.71 -0.08
CA ARG A 36 22.13 -12.31 -0.83
C ARG A 36 21.94 -12.66 -2.31
N ASN A 37 22.05 -11.65 -3.18
CA ASN A 37 22.11 -11.87 -4.62
C ASN A 37 23.44 -12.54 -5.00
N LEU A 38 23.37 -13.66 -5.72
CA LEU A 38 24.58 -14.43 -6.08
C LEU A 38 25.45 -13.76 -7.14
N THR A 39 24.85 -12.92 -8.01
CA THR A 39 25.57 -12.27 -9.11
C THR A 39 26.14 -10.90 -8.70
N GLU A 40 25.32 -10.10 -8.00
CA GLU A 40 25.63 -8.70 -7.69
C GLU A 40 26.16 -8.49 -6.26
N THR A 41 26.26 -9.55 -5.46
CA THR A 41 26.68 -9.53 -4.04
C THR A 41 25.87 -8.58 -3.14
N LYS A 42 24.73 -8.07 -3.62
CA LYS A 42 23.82 -7.22 -2.85
C LYS A 42 23.15 -8.00 -1.73
N LEU A 43 22.93 -7.33 -0.60
CA LEU A 43 22.34 -7.88 0.61
C LEU A 43 21.05 -7.17 0.96
N PHE A 44 20.03 -7.93 1.33
CA PHE A 44 18.70 -7.44 1.66
C PHE A 44 18.22 -8.03 2.97
N ASN A 45 18.08 -7.18 4.00
CA ASN A 45 17.68 -7.62 5.34
C ASN A 45 16.23 -8.09 5.37
N ALA A 46 15.95 -9.09 6.22
CA ALA A 46 14.58 -9.40 6.61
C ALA A 46 13.93 -8.16 7.26
N ASN A 47 12.65 -7.91 6.93
CA ASN A 47 11.91 -6.81 7.51
C ASN A 47 11.53 -7.07 8.97
N HIS A 48 11.36 -8.34 9.33
CA HIS A 48 11.07 -8.78 10.69
C HIS A 48 11.58 -10.20 10.90
N VAL A 49 12.08 -10.49 12.12
CA VAL A 49 12.49 -11.84 12.51
C VAL A 49 12.00 -12.12 13.92
N ASN A 50 11.21 -13.17 14.05
CA ASN A 50 10.79 -13.72 15.33
C ASN A 50 11.62 -14.96 15.66
N ILE A 51 12.10 -15.07 16.90
CA ILE A 51 12.87 -16.23 17.40
C ILE A 51 12.19 -16.75 18.65
N GLN A 52 11.96 -18.07 18.67
CA GLN A 52 11.41 -18.79 19.83
C GLN A 52 12.27 -20.03 20.08
N GLY A 53 13.11 -19.98 21.13
CA GLY A 53 14.10 -21.03 21.40
C GLY A 53 15.09 -21.18 20.24
N SER A 54 15.16 -22.38 19.66
CA SER A 54 15.97 -22.66 18.46
C SER A 54 15.26 -22.43 17.14
N THR A 55 14.01 -22.01 17.13
CA THR A 55 13.24 -21.78 15.89
C THR A 55 13.21 -20.30 15.50
N PHE A 56 13.09 -20.04 14.19
CA PHE A 56 12.95 -18.70 13.67
C PHE A 56 11.81 -18.60 12.64
N GLU A 57 11.29 -17.39 12.48
CA GLU A 57 10.46 -16.98 11.35
C GLU A 57 10.98 -15.64 10.82
N ALA A 58 11.51 -15.64 9.62
CA ALA A 58 12.00 -14.44 8.93
C ALA A 58 11.01 -13.99 7.86
N ARG A 59 10.66 -12.70 7.83
CA ARG A 59 9.71 -12.10 6.90
C ARG A 59 10.39 -11.08 5.99
N PHE A 60 10.11 -11.18 4.69
CA PHE A 60 10.61 -10.29 3.65
C PHE A 60 9.46 -9.68 2.86
N ASN A 61 9.34 -8.37 2.84
CA ASN A 61 8.41 -7.66 1.95
C ASN A 61 9.05 -7.47 0.58
N ILE A 62 8.76 -8.37 -0.35
CA ILE A 62 9.39 -8.37 -1.68
C ILE A 62 9.09 -7.13 -2.53
N ALA A 63 8.07 -6.35 -2.19
CA ALA A 63 7.68 -5.15 -2.93
C ALA A 63 8.56 -3.93 -2.65
N ILE A 64 9.36 -3.95 -1.57
CA ILE A 64 10.19 -2.82 -1.13
C ILE A 64 11.64 -3.19 -0.82
N LEU A 65 12.00 -4.46 -0.96
CA LEU A 65 13.24 -5.01 -0.41
C LEU A 65 14.51 -4.36 -0.98
N GLU A 66 14.47 -3.91 -2.24
CA GLU A 66 15.59 -3.23 -2.89
C GLU A 66 15.43 -1.71 -2.79
N LYS A 67 15.77 -1.14 -1.63
CA LYS A 67 15.71 0.32 -1.36
C LYS A 67 14.35 0.93 -1.72
N GLY A 68 13.26 0.31 -1.23
CA GLY A 68 11.88 0.72 -1.53
C GLY A 68 11.34 0.23 -2.88
N ASN A 69 12.12 -0.54 -3.65
CA ASN A 69 11.69 -1.22 -4.86
C ASN A 69 11.54 -2.72 -4.64
N PHE A 70 10.87 -3.40 -5.58
CA PHE A 70 10.73 -4.84 -5.55
C PHE A 70 12.08 -5.53 -5.81
N LEU A 71 12.21 -6.76 -5.29
CA LEU A 71 13.42 -7.56 -5.47
C LEU A 71 13.66 -7.85 -6.97
N SER A 72 14.82 -7.49 -7.48
CA SER A 72 15.16 -7.60 -8.91
C SER A 72 15.31 -9.05 -9.38
N THR A 73 15.32 -9.26 -10.69
CA THR A 73 15.60 -10.59 -11.29
C THR A 73 16.98 -11.08 -10.87
N GLY A 74 17.07 -12.32 -10.42
CA GLY A 74 18.32 -12.95 -9.98
C GLY A 74 18.12 -14.20 -9.16
N ASN A 75 19.22 -14.78 -8.72
CA ASN A 75 19.25 -15.90 -7.78
C ASN A 75 19.72 -15.39 -6.42
N TYR A 76 19.01 -15.78 -5.36
CA TYR A 76 19.25 -15.31 -4.01
C TYR A 76 19.39 -16.47 -3.05
N ILE A 77 20.39 -16.42 -2.16
CA ILE A 77 20.50 -17.34 -1.03
C ILE A 77 20.05 -16.68 0.24
N LEU A 78 19.46 -17.45 1.15
CA LEU A 78 19.16 -17.00 2.50
C LEU A 78 20.37 -17.27 3.39
N ILE A 79 20.85 -16.22 4.04
CA ILE A 79 21.97 -16.29 4.98
C ILE A 79 21.56 -15.73 6.34
N ASN A 80 22.21 -16.24 7.39
CA ASN A 80 22.22 -15.61 8.71
C ASN A 80 23.64 -15.13 9.00
N ARG A 81 23.81 -13.85 9.28
CA ARG A 81 25.10 -13.23 9.56
C ARG A 81 25.29 -13.04 11.05
N GLN A 82 26.38 -13.59 11.56
CA GLN A 82 26.85 -13.45 12.93
C GLN A 82 28.32 -12.96 12.89
N GLU A 83 29.21 -13.53 13.68
CA GLU A 83 30.66 -13.41 13.50
C GLU A 83 31.06 -14.06 12.17
N ASP A 84 30.46 -15.24 11.89
CA ASP A 84 30.53 -15.94 10.61
C ASP A 84 29.23 -15.79 9.80
N GLU A 85 29.28 -16.12 8.51
CA GLU A 85 28.13 -16.14 7.62
C GLU A 85 27.66 -17.59 7.40
N TYR A 86 26.41 -17.88 7.80
CA TYR A 86 25.81 -19.21 7.65
C TYR A 86 24.80 -19.19 6.49
N VAL A 87 25.02 -20.03 5.49
CA VAL A 87 24.02 -20.27 4.42
C VAL A 87 22.94 -21.19 4.98
N CYS A 88 21.67 -20.76 4.86
CA CYS A 88 20.54 -21.56 5.33
C CYS A 88 20.26 -22.71 4.36
N GLN A 89 20.24 -23.94 4.87
CA GLN A 89 19.98 -25.16 4.11
C GLN A 89 18.50 -25.54 4.21
N ILE A 90 18.01 -26.27 3.22
CA ILE A 90 16.64 -26.79 3.30
C ILE A 90 16.61 -28.08 4.11
N ASN A 91 15.66 -28.18 5.04
CA ASN A 91 15.45 -29.43 5.78
C ASN A 91 14.96 -30.52 4.82
N PRO A 92 15.59 -31.72 4.76
CA PRO A 92 15.14 -32.80 3.88
C PRO A 92 13.66 -33.19 4.06
N LYS A 93 13.11 -33.07 5.27
CA LYS A 93 11.68 -33.34 5.56
C LYS A 93 10.75 -32.39 4.80
N PHE A 94 11.18 -31.15 4.58
CA PHE A 94 10.44 -30.13 3.83
C PHE A 94 10.19 -30.55 2.37
N LEU A 95 11.12 -31.25 1.74
CA LEU A 95 11.02 -31.71 0.36
C LEU A 95 9.97 -32.81 0.16
N ASN A 96 9.61 -33.53 1.23
CA ASN A 96 8.65 -34.62 1.21
C ASN A 96 7.18 -34.16 1.42
N ASP A 97 6.94 -32.88 1.70
CA ASP A 97 5.60 -32.35 1.96
C ASP A 97 4.82 -32.14 0.66
N LYS A 98 4.00 -33.14 0.29
CA LYS A 98 3.15 -33.15 -0.92
C LYS A 98 1.87 -32.30 -0.78
N LYS A 99 1.57 -31.69 0.36
CA LYS A 99 0.26 -31.09 0.67
C LYS A 99 -0.03 -29.75 -0.02
N LYS A 100 0.97 -29.03 -0.49
CA LYS A 100 0.77 -27.74 -1.19
C LYS A 100 0.72 -27.96 -2.69
N GLN A 101 -0.48 -28.18 -3.24
CA GLN A 101 -0.70 -28.22 -4.68
C GLN A 101 -0.83 -26.79 -5.24
N MET A 102 -0.19 -26.54 -6.36
CA MET A 102 -0.34 -25.29 -7.11
C MET A 102 -1.63 -25.29 -7.94
N THR A 103 -2.21 -24.13 -8.17
CA THR A 103 -3.28 -23.97 -9.14
C THR A 103 -2.77 -24.13 -10.58
N LEU A 104 -3.68 -24.46 -11.51
CA LEU A 104 -3.33 -24.58 -12.96
C LEU A 104 -2.79 -23.27 -13.56
N GLU A 105 -3.22 -22.12 -13.06
CA GLU A 105 -2.70 -20.81 -13.47
C GLU A 105 -1.26 -20.60 -12.99
N GLU A 106 -0.97 -20.93 -11.75
CA GLU A 106 0.37 -20.88 -11.19
C GLU A 106 1.34 -21.82 -11.92
N LEU A 107 0.89 -23.02 -12.30
CA LEU A 107 1.67 -23.96 -13.11
C LEU A 107 2.07 -23.41 -14.48
N ARG A 108 1.18 -22.68 -15.17
CA ARG A 108 1.51 -22.04 -16.46
C ARG A 108 2.62 -21.02 -16.36
N ASP A 109 2.65 -20.25 -15.27
CA ASP A 109 3.67 -19.22 -15.03
C ASP A 109 5.05 -19.84 -14.82
N TYR A 110 5.11 -20.91 -14.04
CA TYR A 110 6.36 -21.62 -13.80
C TYR A 110 6.87 -22.37 -15.01
N ASN A 111 5.97 -22.89 -15.86
CA ASN A 111 6.36 -23.52 -17.13
C ASN A 111 7.04 -22.53 -18.08
N SER A 112 6.73 -21.23 -18.00
CA SER A 112 7.45 -20.20 -18.76
C SER A 112 8.88 -19.97 -18.27
N LEU A 113 9.17 -20.27 -17.00
CA LEU A 113 10.52 -20.29 -16.44
C LEU A 113 11.33 -21.53 -16.91
N GLU A 114 10.64 -22.65 -17.14
CA GLU A 114 11.27 -23.92 -17.51
C GLU A 114 11.97 -23.89 -18.87
N THR A 115 11.45 -23.10 -19.80
CA THR A 115 11.96 -23.07 -21.18
C THR A 115 13.28 -22.31 -21.37
N GLN A 116 13.74 -21.52 -20.41
CA GLN A 116 14.90 -20.62 -20.60
C GLN A 116 16.10 -20.80 -19.66
N SER A 117 15.97 -21.51 -18.53
CA SER A 117 17.08 -21.63 -17.57
C SER A 117 17.17 -22.97 -16.81
N LEU A 118 16.49 -24.01 -17.28
CA LEU A 118 16.18 -25.21 -16.50
C LEU A 118 17.17 -26.34 -16.53
N GLN A 119 18.24 -26.21 -17.24
CA GLN A 119 19.23 -27.29 -17.23
C GLN A 119 19.98 -27.44 -15.89
N LYS A 120 19.79 -26.48 -14.94
CA LYS A 120 20.65 -26.40 -13.76
C LYS A 120 19.96 -26.17 -12.41
N SER A 121 18.65 -26.34 -12.26
CA SER A 121 17.97 -26.16 -10.97
C SER A 121 16.70 -26.98 -10.81
N TYR A 122 16.49 -27.54 -9.62
CA TYR A 122 15.26 -28.23 -9.24
C TYR A 122 14.30 -27.23 -8.55
N LEU A 123 13.16 -26.93 -9.18
CA LEU A 123 12.19 -25.93 -8.69
C LEU A 123 11.23 -26.52 -7.67
N LEU A 124 11.09 -25.87 -6.51
CA LEU A 124 10.10 -26.19 -5.48
C LEU A 124 8.81 -25.36 -5.71
N LYS A 125 8.08 -25.66 -6.77
CA LYS A 125 6.97 -24.88 -7.30
C LYS A 125 5.87 -24.60 -6.27
N ASN A 126 5.57 -25.57 -5.40
CA ASN A 126 4.53 -25.48 -4.38
C ASN A 126 4.77 -24.36 -3.33
N TYR A 127 5.98 -23.85 -3.23
CA TYR A 127 6.41 -22.82 -2.27
C TYR A 127 6.72 -21.48 -2.94
N GLY A 128 6.48 -21.39 -4.25
CA GLY A 128 6.69 -20.18 -5.00
C GLY A 128 5.48 -19.24 -4.99
N LYS A 129 5.69 -18.03 -5.50
CA LYS A 129 4.65 -17.02 -5.72
C LYS A 129 4.78 -16.38 -7.08
N SER A 130 3.65 -16.24 -7.77
CA SER A 130 3.55 -15.58 -9.06
C SER A 130 2.55 -14.43 -9.00
N PHE A 131 2.88 -13.34 -9.67
CA PHE A 131 2.01 -12.19 -9.87
C PHE A 131 1.94 -11.88 -11.36
N GLN A 132 0.72 -11.73 -11.89
CA GLN A 132 0.52 -11.43 -13.30
C GLN A 132 -0.35 -10.19 -13.50
N ARG A 133 -0.12 -9.50 -14.59
CA ARG A 133 -0.95 -8.40 -15.06
C ARG A 133 -1.06 -8.46 -16.58
N TYR A 134 -2.28 -8.72 -17.02
CA TYR A 134 -2.63 -8.65 -18.44
C TYR A 134 -3.43 -7.39 -18.71
N ASN A 135 -2.99 -6.58 -19.63
CA ASN A 135 -3.76 -5.47 -20.16
C ASN A 135 -3.54 -5.32 -21.69
N ASN A 136 -4.34 -4.48 -22.33
CA ASN A 136 -4.26 -4.29 -23.79
C ASN A 136 -2.94 -3.70 -24.29
N LYS A 137 -2.04 -3.30 -23.41
CA LYS A 137 -0.77 -2.64 -23.77
C LYS A 137 0.43 -3.48 -23.42
N GLU A 138 0.39 -4.19 -22.31
CA GLU A 138 1.52 -4.93 -21.76
C GLU A 138 1.09 -6.17 -20.99
N ILE A 139 1.94 -7.15 -21.01
CA ILE A 139 1.86 -8.35 -20.17
C ILE A 139 3.04 -8.29 -19.24
N LYS A 140 2.77 -8.34 -17.94
CA LYS A 140 3.81 -8.38 -16.90
C LYS A 140 3.66 -9.63 -16.06
N SER A 141 4.79 -10.23 -15.74
CA SER A 141 4.88 -11.37 -14.84
C SER A 141 6.02 -11.15 -13.86
N TYR A 142 5.79 -11.49 -12.60
CA TYR A 142 6.81 -11.49 -11.56
C TYR A 142 6.66 -12.76 -10.75
N VAL A 143 7.73 -13.55 -10.71
CA VAL A 143 7.73 -14.88 -10.10
C VAL A 143 8.89 -14.99 -9.14
N ILE A 144 8.64 -15.52 -7.95
CA ILE A 144 9.67 -15.96 -7.01
C ILE A 144 9.41 -17.43 -6.72
N VAL A 145 10.41 -18.26 -6.95
CA VAL A 145 10.31 -19.70 -6.69
C VAL A 145 11.57 -20.19 -5.96
N PRO A 146 11.40 -20.92 -4.84
CA PRO A 146 12.48 -21.65 -4.23
C PRO A 146 13.00 -22.75 -5.15
N ALA A 147 14.29 -22.97 -5.15
CA ALA A 147 14.94 -23.99 -5.97
C ALA A 147 16.20 -24.54 -5.30
N ILE A 148 16.63 -25.72 -5.72
CA ILE A 148 17.96 -26.24 -5.41
C ILE A 148 18.81 -26.04 -6.66
N SER A 149 19.88 -25.26 -6.53
CA SER A 149 20.82 -25.03 -7.62
C SER A 149 21.73 -26.25 -7.79
N GLN A 150 21.78 -26.79 -8.99
CA GLN A 150 22.72 -27.91 -9.30
C GLN A 150 24.15 -27.40 -9.44
N GLU A 151 24.38 -26.11 -9.72
CA GLU A 151 25.69 -25.52 -9.89
C GLU A 151 26.47 -25.41 -8.56
N ILE A 152 25.77 -24.93 -7.53
CA ILE A 152 26.34 -24.67 -6.20
C ILE A 152 25.86 -25.66 -5.14
N ASN A 153 24.92 -26.54 -5.50
CA ASN A 153 24.25 -27.49 -4.61
C ASN A 153 23.67 -26.85 -3.35
N GLU A 154 23.13 -25.64 -3.51
CA GLU A 154 22.56 -24.86 -2.42
C GLU A 154 21.10 -24.51 -2.70
N PHE A 155 20.38 -24.20 -1.62
CA PHE A 155 19.03 -23.69 -1.69
C PHE A 155 19.03 -22.21 -2.11
N ILE A 156 18.24 -21.88 -3.15
CA ILE A 156 18.13 -20.53 -3.70
C ILE A 156 16.68 -20.11 -3.87
N PHE A 157 16.43 -18.79 -3.87
CA PHE A 157 15.21 -18.20 -4.42
C PHE A 157 15.51 -17.67 -5.83
N LYS A 158 14.86 -18.24 -6.85
CA LYS A 158 14.90 -17.69 -8.22
C LYS A 158 13.84 -16.62 -8.37
N VAL A 159 14.25 -15.42 -8.75
CA VAL A 159 13.38 -14.28 -8.98
C VAL A 159 13.41 -13.90 -10.44
N GLN A 160 12.24 -13.76 -11.08
CA GLN A 160 12.13 -13.32 -12.46
C GLN A 160 11.03 -12.28 -12.64
N TYR A 161 11.41 -11.16 -13.26
CA TYR A 161 10.49 -10.14 -13.75
C TYR A 161 10.51 -10.10 -15.27
N LYS A 162 9.34 -10.15 -15.91
CA LYS A 162 9.17 -9.98 -17.34
C LYS A 162 8.14 -8.90 -17.63
N SER A 163 8.42 -8.07 -18.64
CA SER A 163 7.45 -7.09 -19.14
C SER A 163 7.51 -7.09 -20.67
N GLU A 164 6.41 -7.46 -21.31
CA GLU A 164 6.29 -7.55 -22.75
C GLU A 164 5.18 -6.63 -23.27
N ILE A 165 5.42 -5.98 -24.42
CA ILE A 165 4.44 -5.13 -25.07
C ILE A 165 3.46 -6.04 -25.83
N ASN A 166 2.16 -5.91 -25.56
CA ASN A 166 1.13 -6.67 -26.25
C ASN A 166 1.04 -6.25 -27.73
N LYS A 167 1.45 -7.14 -28.65
CA LYS A 167 1.51 -6.88 -30.10
C LYS A 167 0.14 -6.89 -30.80
N ILE A 168 -0.96 -7.22 -30.13
CA ILE A 168 -2.31 -7.44 -30.74
C ILE A 168 -2.95 -6.15 -31.27
N SER A 169 -2.35 -4.99 -31.10
CA SER A 169 -2.96 -3.67 -31.40
C SER A 169 -2.60 -3.06 -32.75
N LYS A 170 -2.04 -3.78 -33.74
CA LYS A 170 -1.52 -3.15 -34.97
C LYS A 170 -2.50 -2.88 -36.10
N LEU A 171 -3.77 -3.24 -36.00
CA LEU A 171 -4.69 -3.27 -37.17
C LEU A 171 -6.04 -2.59 -37.02
N LYS A 172 -6.18 -1.47 -36.29
CA LYS A 172 -7.42 -0.68 -36.32
C LYS A 172 -7.16 0.82 -36.35
N HIS A 173 -7.47 1.42 -37.52
CA HIS A 173 -7.75 2.83 -37.85
C HIS A 173 -6.65 3.89 -37.68
N LEU A 174 -6.18 4.42 -38.78
CA LEU A 174 -5.22 5.54 -38.92
C LEU A 174 -5.68 6.79 -38.13
N SER A 175 -6.96 7.13 -38.14
CA SER A 175 -7.54 8.25 -37.37
C SER A 175 -7.43 8.04 -35.85
N PHE A 176 -7.63 6.81 -35.36
CA PHE A 176 -7.46 6.46 -33.95
C PHE A 176 -6.00 6.56 -33.53
N ILE A 177 -5.09 6.14 -34.39
CA ILE A 177 -3.62 6.24 -34.15
C ILE A 177 -3.19 7.70 -34.06
N LEU A 178 -3.66 8.55 -34.97
CA LEU A 178 -3.34 9.98 -34.97
C LEU A 178 -3.87 10.70 -33.70
N HIS A 179 -5.15 10.46 -33.34
CA HIS A 179 -5.73 10.99 -32.09
C HIS A 179 -5.00 10.50 -30.85
N LYS A 180 -4.57 9.23 -30.85
CA LYS A 180 -3.80 8.66 -29.74
C LYS A 180 -2.39 9.23 -29.66
N ALA A 181 -1.75 9.48 -30.80
CA ALA A 181 -0.44 10.13 -30.88
C ALA A 181 -0.51 11.58 -30.38
N LEU A 182 -1.48 12.38 -30.85
CA LEU A 182 -1.71 13.75 -30.39
C LEU A 182 -2.01 13.83 -28.89
N ARG A 183 -2.84 12.93 -28.36
CA ARG A 183 -3.09 12.83 -26.93
C ARG A 183 -1.82 12.48 -26.14
N LYS A 184 -0.98 11.60 -26.65
CA LYS A 184 0.30 11.22 -26.02
C LYS A 184 1.28 12.39 -26.03
N ILE A 185 1.39 13.14 -27.13
CA ILE A 185 2.22 14.35 -27.22
C ILE A 185 1.72 15.40 -26.24
N SER A 186 0.43 15.70 -26.22
CA SER A 186 -0.18 16.64 -25.28
C SER A 186 -0.01 16.21 -23.81
N PHE A 187 -0.07 14.94 -23.51
CA PHE A 187 0.20 14.42 -22.19
C PHE A 187 1.67 14.60 -21.80
N ASN A 188 2.59 14.25 -22.69
CA ASN A 188 4.04 14.38 -22.44
C ASN A 188 4.47 15.84 -22.26
N VAL A 189 3.92 16.77 -23.04
CA VAL A 189 4.19 18.20 -22.89
C VAL A 189 3.70 18.70 -21.52
N ARG A 190 2.46 18.38 -21.16
CA ARG A 190 1.92 18.76 -19.84
C ARG A 190 2.70 18.17 -18.69
N ASP A 191 3.16 16.93 -18.84
CA ASP A 191 3.97 16.24 -17.84
C ASP A 191 5.35 16.88 -17.69
N LYS A 192 5.99 17.24 -18.80
CA LYS A 192 7.26 18.00 -18.79
C LYS A 192 7.11 19.36 -18.13
N ILE A 193 6.05 20.12 -18.45
CA ILE A 193 5.77 21.42 -17.81
C ILE A 193 5.60 21.24 -16.29
N TYR A 194 4.80 20.25 -15.87
CA TYR A 194 4.58 19.93 -14.46
C TYR A 194 5.89 19.62 -13.73
N LEU A 195 6.72 18.75 -14.31
CA LEU A 195 8.02 18.38 -13.75
C LEU A 195 9.01 19.56 -13.72
N SER A 196 9.01 20.39 -14.76
CA SER A 196 9.88 21.58 -14.82
C SER A 196 9.52 22.59 -13.74
N ILE A 197 8.23 22.91 -13.57
CA ILE A 197 7.78 23.83 -12.51
C ILE A 197 8.17 23.29 -11.14
N PHE A 198 7.93 21.99 -10.89
CA PHE A 198 8.32 21.35 -9.64
C PHE A 198 9.83 21.43 -9.40
N ASN A 199 10.65 21.07 -10.39
CA ASN A 199 12.11 21.05 -10.24
C ASN A 199 12.69 22.45 -10.05
N ILE A 200 12.21 23.46 -10.79
CA ILE A 200 12.62 24.86 -10.60
C ILE A 200 12.26 25.32 -9.19
N SER A 201 11.01 25.11 -8.77
CA SER A 201 10.57 25.47 -7.43
C SER A 201 11.37 24.74 -6.35
N LYS A 202 11.59 23.42 -6.50
CA LYS A 202 12.40 22.61 -5.61
C LYS A 202 13.81 23.16 -5.43
N THR A 203 14.44 23.64 -6.49
CA THR A 203 15.81 24.18 -6.48
C THR A 203 15.85 25.57 -5.86
N VAL A 204 14.94 26.48 -6.29
CA VAL A 204 14.86 27.85 -5.77
C VAL A 204 14.61 27.84 -4.25
N TYR A 205 13.72 26.99 -3.79
CA TYR A 205 13.33 26.92 -2.37
C TYR A 205 14.04 25.82 -1.57
N LYS A 206 15.25 25.40 -1.97
CA LYS A 206 15.99 24.32 -1.32
C LYS A 206 16.19 24.48 0.19
N ASN A 207 16.34 25.72 0.65
CA ASN A 207 16.57 26.06 2.06
C ASN A 207 15.27 26.39 2.82
N ASN A 208 14.12 26.33 2.18
CA ASN A 208 12.86 26.72 2.79
C ASN A 208 12.41 25.66 3.82
N LYS A 209 12.21 26.11 5.08
CA LYS A 209 11.86 25.23 6.21
C LYS A 209 10.46 25.47 6.76
N ASN A 210 9.76 26.52 6.31
CA ASN A 210 8.54 26.99 6.97
C ASN A 210 7.25 26.89 6.13
N HIS A 211 7.28 26.30 4.94
CA HIS A 211 6.08 26.11 4.12
C HIS A 211 5.46 24.72 4.33
N VAL A 212 4.15 24.71 4.55
CA VAL A 212 3.31 23.50 4.69
C VAL A 212 2.27 23.52 3.59
N LEU A 213 2.10 22.40 2.89
CA LEU A 213 1.06 22.21 1.88
C LEU A 213 0.10 21.10 2.32
N PHE A 214 -1.18 21.44 2.48
CA PHE A 214 -2.27 20.47 2.57
C PHE A 214 -2.83 20.20 1.18
N THR A 215 -2.88 18.95 0.75
CA THR A 215 -3.41 18.61 -0.58
C THR A 215 -4.16 17.28 -0.59
N SER A 216 -5.28 17.28 -1.32
CA SER A 216 -6.11 16.09 -1.53
C SER A 216 -6.76 16.10 -2.90
N ASP A 217 -6.88 14.90 -3.50
CA ASP A 217 -7.67 14.64 -4.71
C ASP A 217 -9.07 14.06 -4.42
N SER A 218 -9.48 14.06 -3.14
CA SER A 218 -10.77 13.53 -2.67
C SER A 218 -11.56 14.48 -1.76
N ARG A 219 -11.13 15.74 -1.64
CA ARG A 219 -11.79 16.77 -0.79
C ARG A 219 -11.80 18.11 -1.49
N ALA A 220 -12.94 18.82 -1.34
CA ALA A 220 -13.09 20.18 -1.88
C ALA A 220 -12.45 21.27 -1.00
N ASN A 221 -12.26 21.00 0.30
CA ASN A 221 -11.84 21.97 1.30
C ASN A 221 -11.04 21.31 2.44
N MET A 222 -10.59 22.15 3.38
CA MET A 222 -9.95 21.73 4.63
C MET A 222 -10.96 20.99 5.53
N SER A 223 -11.02 19.67 5.40
CA SER A 223 -11.96 18.80 6.11
C SER A 223 -11.34 17.47 6.52
N GLY A 224 -12.09 16.60 7.20
CA GLY A 224 -11.58 15.32 7.69
C GLY A 224 -10.38 15.53 8.63
N ASN A 225 -9.35 14.68 8.52
CA ASN A 225 -8.16 14.78 9.36
C ASN A 225 -7.43 16.12 9.23
N PHE A 226 -7.43 16.72 8.04
CA PHE A 226 -6.76 18.01 7.81
C PHE A 226 -7.33 19.14 8.66
N LYS A 227 -8.66 19.15 8.87
CA LYS A 227 -9.31 20.15 9.72
C LYS A 227 -8.76 20.11 11.14
N PHE A 228 -8.71 18.93 11.75
CA PHE A 228 -8.21 18.78 13.12
C PHE A 228 -6.74 19.10 13.26
N ILE A 229 -5.91 18.69 12.30
CA ILE A 229 -4.49 19.05 12.27
C ILE A 229 -4.34 20.58 12.15
N TYR A 230 -5.10 21.21 11.26
CA TYR A 230 -5.02 22.66 11.05
C TYR A 230 -5.50 23.44 12.28
N GLU A 231 -6.61 23.03 12.89
CA GLU A 231 -7.14 23.63 14.13
C GLU A 231 -6.12 23.51 15.28
N GLU A 232 -5.46 22.36 15.43
CA GLU A 232 -4.42 22.17 16.43
C GLU A 232 -3.17 23.04 16.13
N MET A 233 -2.78 23.18 14.86
CA MET A 233 -1.70 24.10 14.46
C MET A 233 -2.00 25.54 14.85
N LEU A 234 -3.25 26.01 14.67
CA LEU A 234 -3.68 27.35 15.09
C LEU A 234 -3.65 27.50 16.61
N LYS A 235 -4.15 26.52 17.34
CA LYS A 235 -4.14 26.51 18.81
C LYS A 235 -2.71 26.60 19.36
N GLN A 236 -1.75 25.93 18.71
CA GLN A 236 -0.33 25.99 19.06
C GLN A 236 0.41 27.19 18.44
N GLN A 237 -0.31 28.11 17.78
CA GLN A 237 0.23 29.30 17.12
C GLN A 237 1.32 28.99 16.08
N LEU A 238 1.26 27.82 15.44
CA LEU A 238 2.21 27.42 14.41
C LEU A 238 2.03 28.20 13.11
N ASP A 239 0.86 28.77 12.85
CA ASP A 239 0.57 29.71 11.76
C ASP A 239 1.43 30.99 11.80
N LYS A 240 1.94 31.38 12.97
CA LYS A 240 2.89 32.49 13.13
C LYS A 240 4.32 32.13 12.65
N LYS A 241 4.65 30.83 12.59
CA LYS A 241 5.97 30.31 12.21
C LYS A 241 5.97 29.63 10.85
N LEU A 242 4.82 29.11 10.43
CA LEU A 242 4.66 28.30 9.23
C LEU A 242 3.71 28.99 8.25
N VAL A 243 4.08 29.00 6.98
CA VAL A 243 3.22 29.50 5.88
C VAL A 243 2.41 28.33 5.33
N ILE A 244 1.11 28.36 5.59
CA ILE A 244 0.21 27.26 5.27
C ILE A 244 -0.45 27.49 3.92
N HIS A 245 -0.37 26.50 3.05
CA HIS A 245 -0.99 26.45 1.72
C HIS A 245 -1.98 25.30 1.65
N SER A 246 -3.01 25.45 0.83
CA SER A 246 -3.96 24.36 0.57
C SER A 246 -4.31 24.29 -0.91
N ILE A 247 -4.29 23.09 -1.48
CA ILE A 247 -4.72 22.83 -2.87
C ILE A 247 -5.52 21.54 -2.88
N PHE A 248 -6.83 21.67 -3.07
CA PHE A 248 -7.78 20.57 -3.02
C PHE A 248 -8.45 20.30 -4.36
N LYS A 249 -8.98 19.10 -4.50
CA LYS A 249 -9.81 18.69 -5.63
C LYS A 249 -10.93 17.77 -5.13
N PRO A 250 -12.21 18.04 -5.45
CA PRO A 250 -13.35 17.33 -4.86
C PRO A 250 -13.31 15.81 -5.01
N ASN A 251 -12.83 15.34 -6.15
CA ASN A 251 -12.62 13.91 -6.40
C ASN A 251 -11.55 13.70 -7.50
N ILE A 252 -11.02 12.50 -7.60
CA ILE A 252 -9.93 12.16 -8.51
C ILE A 252 -10.29 12.34 -10.00
N ALA A 253 -11.57 12.23 -10.37
CA ALA A 253 -12.04 12.38 -11.75
C ALA A 253 -12.12 13.85 -12.18
N ASN A 254 -12.25 14.79 -11.24
CA ASN A 254 -12.31 16.21 -11.56
C ASN A 254 -10.98 16.71 -12.13
N ARG A 255 -11.05 17.65 -13.05
CA ARG A 255 -9.87 18.33 -13.60
C ARG A 255 -9.52 19.55 -12.73
N ARG A 256 -8.24 19.75 -12.44
CA ARG A 256 -7.76 20.99 -11.80
C ARG A 256 -7.95 22.17 -12.75
N SER A 257 -8.20 23.35 -12.22
CA SER A 257 -8.19 24.61 -12.98
C SER A 257 -6.82 24.81 -13.65
N PHE A 258 -6.74 25.70 -14.65
CA PHE A 258 -5.47 26.01 -15.29
C PHE A 258 -4.46 26.58 -14.29
N ILE A 259 -4.91 27.46 -13.42
CA ILE A 259 -4.09 28.09 -12.38
C ILE A 259 -3.58 27.02 -11.39
N ASP A 260 -4.45 26.09 -10.95
CA ASP A 260 -4.03 25.04 -10.02
C ASP A 260 -3.06 24.04 -10.64
N LYS A 261 -3.11 23.82 -11.96
CA LYS A 261 -2.11 22.99 -12.66
C LYS A 261 -0.70 23.58 -12.61
N LEU A 262 -0.57 24.89 -12.49
CA LEU A 262 0.71 25.58 -12.33
C LEU A 262 1.10 25.74 -10.86
N LYS A 263 0.14 26.15 -10.01
CA LYS A 263 0.35 26.34 -8.58
C LYS A 263 0.72 25.03 -7.86
N PHE A 264 0.10 23.91 -8.24
CA PHE A 264 0.29 22.65 -7.55
C PHE A 264 1.74 22.15 -7.56
N PRO A 265 2.42 21.99 -8.74
CA PRO A 265 3.84 21.61 -8.77
C PRO A 265 4.75 22.67 -8.12
N TYR A 266 4.41 23.95 -8.22
CA TYR A 266 5.14 25.03 -7.57
C TYR A 266 5.14 24.86 -6.05
N PHE A 267 3.96 24.68 -5.42
CA PHE A 267 3.88 24.50 -3.97
C PHE A 267 4.44 23.16 -3.50
N LEU A 268 4.35 22.10 -4.30
CA LEU A 268 5.02 20.84 -4.01
C LEU A 268 6.55 21.00 -3.93
N GLY A 269 7.15 21.74 -4.86
CA GLY A 269 8.58 22.04 -4.84
C GLY A 269 8.99 22.97 -3.68
N LYS A 270 8.15 23.96 -3.35
CA LYS A 270 8.41 24.97 -2.34
C LYS A 270 8.27 24.46 -0.92
N SER A 271 7.28 23.61 -0.62
CA SER A 271 6.93 23.22 0.75
C SER A 271 7.91 22.21 1.32
N LYS A 272 8.24 22.38 2.62
CA LYS A 272 8.99 21.39 3.38
C LYS A 272 8.08 20.24 3.80
N TYR A 273 6.88 20.53 4.30
CA TYR A 273 5.91 19.55 4.75
C TYR A 273 4.74 19.48 3.76
N ILE A 274 4.43 18.29 3.28
CA ILE A 274 3.33 18.04 2.35
C ILE A 274 2.42 16.99 2.98
N LEU A 275 1.23 17.40 3.40
CA LEU A 275 0.24 16.52 4.01
C LEU A 275 -0.75 16.05 2.95
N VAL A 276 -0.94 14.74 2.89
CA VAL A 276 -1.89 14.05 1.99
C VAL A 276 -2.77 13.10 2.80
N ASP A 277 -4.02 12.92 2.40
CA ASP A 277 -5.00 12.11 3.16
C ASP A 277 -5.63 10.97 2.36
N ASP A 278 -5.26 10.82 1.10
CA ASP A 278 -5.76 9.78 0.21
C ASP A 278 -4.77 9.49 -0.92
N TYR A 279 -5.17 8.65 -1.88
CA TYR A 279 -4.43 8.37 -3.10
C TYR A 279 -4.22 9.65 -3.93
N HIS A 280 -2.96 9.98 -4.21
CA HIS A 280 -2.60 11.22 -4.88
C HIS A 280 -1.60 11.00 -6.03
N PRO A 281 -2.05 10.51 -7.20
CA PRO A 281 -1.17 9.99 -8.25
C PRO A 281 -0.16 11.00 -8.80
N MET A 282 -0.45 12.29 -8.71
CA MET A 282 0.43 13.33 -9.26
C MET A 282 1.73 13.51 -8.47
N ILE A 283 1.78 13.07 -7.19
CA ILE A 283 2.99 13.21 -6.37
C ILE A 283 3.97 12.03 -6.54
N TYR A 284 3.48 10.83 -6.90
CA TYR A 284 4.29 9.60 -6.84
C TYR A 284 5.46 9.56 -7.82
N LYS A 285 5.40 10.29 -8.92
CA LYS A 285 6.48 10.39 -9.92
C LYS A 285 7.54 11.46 -9.59
N LEU A 286 7.33 12.22 -8.51
CA LEU A 286 8.22 13.31 -8.14
C LEU A 286 9.36 12.81 -7.26
N GLN A 287 10.55 13.36 -7.50
CA GLN A 287 11.71 13.15 -6.65
C GLN A 287 11.88 14.35 -5.72
N PHE A 288 11.39 14.21 -4.50
CA PHE A 288 11.48 15.24 -3.47
C PHE A 288 12.91 15.39 -2.94
N ARG A 289 13.19 16.52 -2.25
CA ARG A 289 14.45 16.70 -1.51
C ARG A 289 14.46 15.77 -0.29
N GLU A 290 15.63 15.38 0.18
CA GLU A 290 15.80 14.57 1.39
C GLU A 290 15.16 15.22 2.64
N ASN A 291 15.20 16.56 2.71
CA ASN A 291 14.61 17.32 3.79
C ASN A 291 13.13 17.69 3.60
N GLN A 292 12.48 17.24 2.54
CA GLN A 292 11.02 17.36 2.37
C GLN A 292 10.32 16.15 2.98
N GLU A 293 9.25 16.40 3.71
CA GLU A 293 8.44 15.35 4.33
C GLU A 293 7.07 15.26 3.64
N ILE A 294 6.81 14.11 3.04
CA ILE A 294 5.50 13.76 2.48
C ILE A 294 4.80 12.89 3.50
N VAL A 295 3.79 13.46 4.16
CA VAL A 295 3.09 12.87 5.29
C VAL A 295 1.71 12.39 4.85
N GLN A 296 1.50 11.09 4.88
CA GLN A 296 0.19 10.49 4.66
C GLN A 296 -0.57 10.42 6.00
N VAL A 297 -1.66 11.18 6.13
CA VAL A 297 -2.51 11.16 7.34
C VAL A 297 -3.72 10.23 7.20
N TRP A 298 -3.86 9.61 6.02
CA TRP A 298 -4.93 8.69 5.64
C TRP A 298 -6.33 9.14 6.09
N HIS A 299 -7.31 8.23 6.05
CA HIS A 299 -8.69 8.55 6.41
C HIS A 299 -9.42 7.40 7.12
N ALA A 300 -8.81 6.23 7.22
CA ALA A 300 -9.41 5.08 7.88
C ALA A 300 -8.83 4.88 9.29
N VAL A 301 -9.67 4.41 10.20
CA VAL A 301 -9.29 3.95 11.54
C VAL A 301 -9.18 2.43 11.46
N GLY A 302 -7.99 1.88 11.74
CA GLY A 302 -7.71 0.46 11.62
C GLY A 302 -7.51 -0.04 10.17
N ALA A 303 -6.98 -1.24 10.03
CA ALA A 303 -6.61 -1.87 8.76
C ALA A 303 -7.63 -2.96 8.34
N PHE A 304 -8.86 -2.58 8.04
CA PHE A 304 -9.95 -3.52 7.70
C PHE A 304 -10.23 -3.70 6.20
N LYS A 305 -9.49 -3.00 5.33
CA LYS A 305 -9.58 -3.15 3.87
C LYS A 305 -8.19 -3.26 3.25
N THR A 306 -8.02 -4.15 2.27
CA THR A 306 -6.81 -4.19 1.46
C THR A 306 -6.77 -2.99 0.50
N VAL A 307 -5.67 -2.24 0.53
CA VAL A 307 -5.41 -1.07 -0.33
C VAL A 307 -3.99 -1.13 -0.87
N GLY A 308 -3.67 -0.35 -1.90
CA GLY A 308 -2.32 -0.29 -2.45
C GLY A 308 -1.72 -1.68 -2.73
N PHE A 309 -0.49 -1.92 -2.29
CA PHE A 309 0.25 -3.16 -2.52
C PHE A 309 -0.34 -4.40 -1.84
N SER A 310 -1.16 -4.26 -0.79
CA SER A 310 -1.92 -5.39 -0.21
C SER A 310 -2.91 -6.01 -1.22
N ARG A 311 -3.14 -5.35 -2.36
CA ARG A 311 -3.98 -5.83 -3.46
C ARG A 311 -3.19 -6.37 -4.66
N THR A 312 -1.87 -6.44 -4.57
CA THR A 312 -1.03 -7.00 -5.64
C THR A 312 -1.47 -8.45 -5.94
N GLY A 313 -1.65 -8.76 -7.23
CA GLY A 313 -2.22 -10.02 -7.69
C GLY A 313 -3.76 -10.11 -7.68
N LYS A 314 -4.47 -9.09 -7.15
CA LYS A 314 -5.94 -9.03 -7.19
C LYS A 314 -6.41 -8.11 -8.31
N LYS A 315 -7.62 -8.35 -8.86
CA LYS A 315 -8.23 -7.50 -9.89
C LYS A 315 -8.27 -6.03 -9.46
N GLY A 316 -7.68 -5.15 -10.28
CA GLY A 316 -7.59 -3.71 -10.01
C GLY A 316 -6.56 -3.31 -8.94
N GLY A 317 -5.75 -4.24 -8.45
CA GLY A 317 -4.60 -3.94 -7.60
C GLY A 317 -3.41 -3.40 -8.40
N PRO A 318 -2.42 -2.76 -7.75
CA PRO A 318 -1.17 -2.38 -8.39
C PRO A 318 -0.36 -3.62 -8.76
N PHE A 319 0.51 -3.51 -9.75
CA PHE A 319 1.55 -4.51 -9.96
C PHE A 319 2.77 -4.18 -9.09
N ILE A 320 3.67 -5.14 -8.90
CA ILE A 320 4.80 -5.02 -7.97
C ILE A 320 5.74 -3.85 -8.29
N ASP A 321 5.84 -3.48 -9.57
CA ASP A 321 6.65 -2.36 -10.08
C ASP A 321 5.94 -0.99 -9.99
N SER A 322 4.77 -0.91 -9.36
CA SER A 322 4.04 0.36 -9.20
C SER A 322 4.83 1.34 -8.33
N ILE A 323 4.80 2.61 -8.73
CA ILE A 323 5.37 3.71 -7.95
C ILE A 323 4.38 4.35 -6.98
N GLY A 324 3.11 3.93 -7.03
CA GLY A 324 2.05 4.50 -6.17
C GLY A 324 2.38 4.36 -4.69
N HIS A 325 2.14 5.41 -3.92
CA HIS A 325 2.36 5.49 -2.48
C HIS A 325 3.81 5.47 -1.97
N LYS A 326 4.78 4.99 -2.75
CA LYS A 326 6.15 4.69 -2.29
C LYS A 326 6.98 5.90 -1.82
N ASN A 327 6.59 7.12 -2.15
CA ASN A 327 7.35 8.31 -1.77
C ASN A 327 6.89 9.01 -0.48
N TYR A 328 6.06 8.35 0.34
CA TYR A 328 5.76 8.87 1.66
C TYR A 328 6.98 8.75 2.57
N SER A 329 7.33 9.85 3.23
CA SER A 329 8.37 9.86 4.27
C SER A 329 7.81 9.39 5.61
N LYS A 330 6.51 9.66 5.86
CA LYS A 330 5.77 9.23 7.05
C LYS A 330 4.33 8.90 6.69
N ALA A 331 3.75 7.94 7.42
CA ALA A 331 2.31 7.66 7.40
C ALA A 331 1.81 7.52 8.84
N TYR A 332 0.74 8.24 9.18
CA TYR A 332 0.14 8.18 10.52
C TYR A 332 -1.03 7.21 10.54
N VAL A 333 -1.07 6.35 11.56
CA VAL A 333 -2.06 5.27 11.71
C VAL A 333 -2.61 5.22 13.13
N SER A 334 -3.67 4.44 13.33
CA SER A 334 -4.41 4.37 14.59
C SER A 334 -3.61 3.75 15.73
N SER A 335 -2.87 2.68 15.46
CA SER A 335 -2.22 1.86 16.49
C SER A 335 -0.98 1.13 15.97
N ASN A 336 -0.19 0.58 16.91
CA ASN A 336 0.95 -0.27 16.60
C ASN A 336 0.56 -1.48 15.73
N ASN A 337 -0.64 -2.04 15.92
CA ASN A 337 -1.13 -3.19 15.17
C ASN A 337 -1.38 -2.86 13.68
N ASP A 338 -1.49 -1.59 13.33
CA ASP A 338 -1.73 -1.14 11.96
C ASP A 338 -0.44 -0.95 11.15
N ILE A 339 0.72 -0.86 11.80
CA ILE A 339 2.01 -0.52 11.18
C ILE A 339 2.32 -1.46 10.02
N LEU A 340 2.32 -2.77 10.25
CA LEU A 340 2.62 -3.77 9.22
C LEU A 340 1.70 -3.65 8.01
N TYR A 341 0.40 -3.50 8.23
CA TYR A 341 -0.59 -3.46 7.16
C TYR A 341 -0.48 -2.20 6.30
N TYR A 342 -0.22 -1.05 6.90
CA TYR A 342 -0.06 0.20 6.15
C TYR A 342 1.32 0.34 5.52
N ALA A 343 2.38 -0.21 6.12
CA ALA A 343 3.69 -0.32 5.47
C ALA A 343 3.60 -1.16 4.20
N GLU A 344 2.94 -2.32 4.26
CA GLU A 344 2.65 -3.13 3.08
C GLU A 344 1.77 -2.40 2.07
N ALA A 345 0.67 -1.80 2.51
CA ALA A 345 -0.28 -1.12 1.64
C ALA A 345 0.36 0.02 0.85
N PHE A 346 1.20 0.81 1.48
CA PHE A 346 1.89 1.94 0.86
C PHE A 346 3.23 1.58 0.22
N GLY A 347 3.73 0.37 0.45
CA GLY A 347 5.04 -0.06 -0.06
C GLY A 347 6.17 0.82 0.48
N ILE A 348 6.17 1.06 1.78
CA ILE A 348 7.18 1.81 2.54
C ILE A 348 7.68 0.97 3.72
N GLU A 349 8.80 1.37 4.29
CA GLU A 349 9.39 0.70 5.45
C GLU A 349 8.54 0.95 6.72
N GLU A 350 8.47 -0.04 7.62
CA GLU A 350 7.63 0.01 8.83
C GLU A 350 7.96 1.17 9.75
N HIS A 351 9.23 1.55 9.86
CA HIS A 351 9.66 2.69 10.69
C HIS A 351 9.12 4.05 10.21
N LYS A 352 8.63 4.14 8.97
CA LYS A 352 7.95 5.32 8.43
C LYS A 352 6.47 5.39 8.82
N VAL A 353 5.91 4.29 9.34
CA VAL A 353 4.52 4.23 9.77
C VAL A 353 4.44 4.47 11.28
N ILE A 354 3.79 5.56 11.66
CA ILE A 354 3.84 6.08 13.04
C ILE A 354 2.43 6.00 13.66
N PRO A 355 2.26 5.29 14.79
CA PRO A 355 0.96 5.05 15.41
C PRO A 355 0.58 6.19 16.37
N THR A 356 0.21 7.35 15.84
CA THR A 356 -0.17 8.52 16.63
C THR A 356 -1.67 8.65 16.90
N GLY A 357 -2.49 7.77 16.31
CA GLY A 357 -3.94 7.94 16.27
C GLY A 357 -4.40 8.63 14.98
N VAL A 358 -5.72 8.81 14.86
CA VAL A 358 -6.37 9.45 13.71
C VAL A 358 -7.01 10.75 14.17
N PRO A 359 -6.56 11.94 13.71
CA PRO A 359 -6.92 13.24 14.28
C PRO A 359 -8.42 13.47 14.42
N ARG A 360 -9.24 13.10 13.43
CA ARG A 360 -10.69 13.30 13.46
C ARG A 360 -11.43 12.47 14.51
N THR A 361 -10.77 11.49 15.13
CA THR A 361 -11.39 10.68 16.19
C THR A 361 -11.39 11.36 17.55
N ASP A 362 -10.63 12.42 17.74
CA ASP A 362 -10.51 13.18 18.99
C ASP A 362 -11.86 13.72 19.45
N VAL A 363 -12.75 14.08 18.51
CA VAL A 363 -14.12 14.53 18.82
C VAL A 363 -14.96 13.49 19.58
N LEU A 364 -14.60 12.23 19.50
CA LEU A 364 -15.29 11.16 20.24
C LEU A 364 -15.01 11.23 21.76
N PHE A 365 -14.00 12.00 22.16
CA PHE A 365 -13.57 12.19 23.54
C PHE A 365 -13.84 13.62 24.05
N ASP A 366 -14.35 14.52 23.17
CA ASP A 366 -14.70 15.92 23.51
C ASP A 366 -16.19 16.02 23.92
N GLU A 367 -16.44 16.07 25.22
CA GLU A 367 -17.80 16.16 25.76
C GLU A 367 -18.51 17.46 25.38
N SER A 368 -17.77 18.57 25.26
CA SER A 368 -18.32 19.87 24.84
C SER A 368 -18.80 19.81 23.37
N TYR A 369 -18.01 19.16 22.52
CA TYR A 369 -18.38 18.89 21.13
C TYR A 369 -19.63 17.98 21.05
N LYS A 370 -19.66 16.89 21.81
CA LYS A 370 -20.81 15.96 21.85
C LYS A 370 -22.10 16.68 22.23
N THR A 371 -22.07 17.49 23.30
CA THR A 371 -23.19 18.23 23.78
C THR A 371 -23.73 19.22 22.72
N ARG A 372 -22.83 20.03 22.16
CA ARG A 372 -23.17 20.99 21.09
C ARG A 372 -23.77 20.33 19.86
N ILE A 373 -23.17 19.20 19.42
CA ILE A 373 -23.67 18.48 18.26
C ILE A 373 -25.03 17.82 18.54
N LYS A 374 -25.19 17.24 19.72
CA LYS A 374 -26.51 16.70 20.14
C LYS A 374 -27.61 17.75 20.06
N GLN A 375 -27.43 18.94 20.66
CA GLN A 375 -28.36 20.05 20.59
C GLN A 375 -28.66 20.48 19.14
N SER A 376 -27.60 20.59 18.30
CA SER A 376 -27.80 20.94 16.89
C SER A 376 -28.56 19.86 16.10
N LEU A 377 -28.34 18.58 16.40
CA LEU A 377 -29.08 17.49 15.78
C LEU A 377 -30.55 17.44 16.25
N GLU A 378 -30.82 17.63 17.53
CA GLU A 378 -32.17 17.68 18.07
C GLU A 378 -32.98 18.83 17.47
N THR A 379 -32.33 19.97 17.17
CA THR A 379 -32.95 21.10 16.47
C THR A 379 -33.27 20.77 15.02
N LYS A 380 -32.35 20.13 14.31
CA LYS A 380 -32.50 19.77 12.88
C LYS A 380 -33.40 18.56 12.65
N LEU A 381 -33.42 17.64 13.59
CA LEU A 381 -34.16 16.39 13.55
C LEU A 381 -35.00 16.22 14.85
N PRO A 382 -36.11 16.95 15.02
CA PRO A 382 -36.88 16.90 16.26
C PRO A 382 -37.34 15.49 16.67
N ILE A 383 -37.46 14.58 15.70
CA ILE A 383 -37.86 13.18 15.92
C ILE A 383 -36.89 12.40 16.84
N ILE A 384 -35.64 12.85 17.04
CA ILE A 384 -34.67 12.19 17.91
C ILE A 384 -34.68 12.68 19.35
N LYS A 385 -35.37 13.80 19.62
CA LYS A 385 -35.38 14.43 20.93
C LYS A 385 -35.97 13.47 21.98
N ASN A 386 -35.28 13.29 23.08
CA ASN A 386 -35.67 12.39 24.18
C ASN A 386 -35.86 10.92 23.78
N LYS A 387 -35.26 10.49 22.67
CA LYS A 387 -35.30 9.09 22.20
C LYS A 387 -33.92 8.46 22.13
N LYS A 388 -33.88 7.16 22.23
CA LYS A 388 -32.67 6.36 21.85
C LYS A 388 -32.52 6.43 20.34
N VAL A 389 -31.32 6.76 19.87
CA VAL A 389 -31.03 6.85 18.42
C VAL A 389 -30.27 5.62 17.96
N ILE A 390 -30.83 4.88 17.02
CA ILE A 390 -30.17 3.77 16.34
C ILE A 390 -29.70 4.27 14.98
N LEU A 391 -28.40 4.36 14.76
CA LEU A 391 -27.84 4.73 13.46
C LEU A 391 -27.59 3.49 12.61
N PHE A 392 -28.36 3.32 11.55
CA PHE A 392 -28.16 2.30 10.54
C PHE A 392 -27.37 2.88 9.37
N ALA A 393 -26.05 2.62 9.34
CA ALA A 393 -25.11 3.16 8.35
C ALA A 393 -24.37 2.04 7.62
N PRO A 394 -25.05 1.24 6.77
CA PRO A 394 -24.45 0.09 6.11
C PRO A 394 -23.53 0.51 4.97
N THR A 395 -22.57 -0.38 4.63
CA THR A 395 -21.89 -0.31 3.34
C THR A 395 -22.80 -0.81 2.22
N PHE A 396 -22.59 -0.35 0.99
CA PHE A 396 -23.32 -0.84 -0.18
C PHE A 396 -22.85 -2.24 -0.64
N ARG A 397 -23.66 -2.90 -1.46
CA ARG A 397 -23.35 -4.09 -2.24
C ARG A 397 -23.27 -3.69 -3.72
N GLY A 398 -22.61 -4.50 -4.56
CA GLY A 398 -22.39 -4.20 -5.98
C GLY A 398 -21.03 -3.59 -6.28
N SER A 399 -20.81 -3.19 -7.54
CA SER A 399 -19.53 -2.70 -8.08
C SER A 399 -19.63 -1.22 -8.50
N GLY A 400 -19.70 -0.30 -7.53
CA GLY A 400 -19.76 1.15 -7.76
C GLY A 400 -21.17 1.68 -8.05
N HIS A 401 -21.27 2.95 -8.48
CA HIS A 401 -22.52 3.71 -8.57
C HIS A 401 -23.66 3.04 -9.37
N ARG A 402 -23.33 2.30 -10.42
CA ARG A 402 -24.38 1.70 -11.29
C ARG A 402 -25.09 0.48 -10.69
N THR A 403 -24.46 -0.20 -9.75
CA THR A 403 -24.96 -1.44 -9.16
C THR A 403 -24.99 -1.40 -7.64
N ALA A 404 -24.72 -0.24 -7.07
CA ALA A 404 -24.72 -0.06 -5.62
C ALA A 404 -26.13 -0.19 -5.08
N HIS A 405 -26.33 -1.08 -4.12
CA HIS A 405 -27.61 -1.33 -3.48
C HIS A 405 -27.41 -1.81 -2.05
N TYR A 406 -28.49 -1.81 -1.29
CA TYR A 406 -28.62 -2.48 -0.01
C TYR A 406 -29.85 -3.41 -0.02
N PRO A 407 -29.75 -4.65 0.47
CA PRO A 407 -30.87 -5.60 0.44
C PRO A 407 -31.89 -5.32 1.54
N PHE A 408 -32.69 -4.25 1.42
CA PHE A 408 -33.68 -3.83 2.40
C PHE A 408 -34.73 -4.90 2.71
N PHE A 409 -34.97 -5.83 1.80
CA PHE A 409 -35.87 -6.97 2.03
C PHE A 409 -35.42 -7.89 3.19
N LYS A 410 -34.17 -7.75 3.67
CA LYS A 410 -33.66 -8.46 4.86
C LYS A 410 -34.06 -7.80 6.18
N ILE A 411 -34.65 -6.61 6.13
CA ILE A 411 -35.10 -5.86 7.32
C ILE A 411 -36.60 -6.05 7.45
N ASN A 412 -37.05 -6.60 8.58
CA ASN A 412 -38.48 -6.58 8.93
C ASN A 412 -38.81 -5.22 9.54
N PHE A 413 -39.32 -4.31 8.70
CA PHE A 413 -39.66 -2.94 9.11
C PHE A 413 -40.77 -2.88 10.14
N ALA A 414 -41.78 -3.77 10.07
CA ALA A 414 -42.85 -3.81 11.05
C ALA A 414 -42.31 -4.13 12.44
N ARG A 415 -41.50 -5.17 12.57
CA ARG A 415 -40.86 -5.53 13.84
C ARG A 415 -39.90 -4.44 14.35
N LEU A 416 -39.21 -3.74 13.43
CA LEU A 416 -38.35 -2.63 13.80
C LEU A 416 -39.15 -1.44 14.32
N ALA A 417 -40.30 -1.14 13.72
CA ALA A 417 -41.21 -0.08 14.19
C ALA A 417 -41.76 -0.38 15.61
N SER A 418 -42.29 -1.61 15.82
CA SER A 418 -42.77 -2.02 17.16
C SER A 418 -41.64 -1.92 18.21
N TYR A 419 -40.45 -2.36 17.89
CA TYR A 419 -39.27 -2.20 18.77
C TYR A 419 -39.00 -0.73 19.12
N CYS A 420 -39.06 0.15 18.13
CA CYS A 420 -38.84 1.57 18.35
C CYS A 420 -39.91 2.21 19.25
N GLU A 421 -41.15 1.82 19.11
CA GLU A 421 -42.25 2.27 19.97
C GLU A 421 -42.07 1.79 21.41
N GLU A 422 -41.87 0.51 21.62
CA GLU A 422 -41.66 -0.10 22.94
C GLU A 422 -40.48 0.49 23.70
N HIS A 423 -39.39 0.86 23.00
CA HIS A 423 -38.12 1.27 23.62
C HIS A 423 -37.86 2.78 23.53
N GLN A 424 -38.87 3.60 23.10
CA GLN A 424 -38.71 5.02 22.86
C GLN A 424 -37.48 5.34 21.99
N ALA A 425 -37.32 4.59 20.89
CA ALA A 425 -36.18 4.67 19.98
C ALA A 425 -36.59 5.32 18.63
N THR A 426 -35.59 5.77 17.90
CA THR A 426 -35.69 6.24 16.51
C THR A 426 -34.56 5.66 15.70
N VAL A 427 -34.86 5.15 14.50
CA VAL A 427 -33.82 4.66 13.57
C VAL A 427 -33.53 5.71 12.52
N LEU A 428 -32.25 6.05 12.36
CA LEU A 428 -31.73 6.90 11.30
C LEU A 428 -31.04 6.07 10.26
N PHE A 429 -31.54 6.07 9.02
CA PHE A 429 -30.89 5.38 7.88
C PHE A 429 -29.92 6.34 7.19
N LYS A 430 -28.63 6.13 7.38
CA LYS A 430 -27.56 6.88 6.71
C LYS A 430 -26.91 6.00 5.64
N MET A 431 -27.48 6.04 4.45
CA MET A 431 -26.97 5.23 3.34
C MET A 431 -25.62 5.74 2.83
N HIS A 432 -24.85 4.83 2.23
CA HIS A 432 -23.58 5.20 1.60
C HIS A 432 -23.82 6.11 0.38
N PRO A 433 -23.04 7.19 0.15
CA PRO A 433 -23.26 8.12 -0.97
C PRO A 433 -23.28 7.46 -2.36
N VAL A 434 -22.66 6.31 -2.52
CA VAL A 434 -22.67 5.52 -3.78
C VAL A 434 -24.03 4.82 -4.02
N SER A 435 -24.87 4.74 -2.99
CA SER A 435 -26.20 4.07 -3.06
C SER A 435 -27.37 5.03 -3.31
N TYR A 436 -27.08 6.30 -3.61
CA TYR A 436 -28.05 7.31 -4.02
C TYR A 436 -28.11 7.46 -5.53
#